data_811e24650cdbf7f3e33b257791f5c4f7
#
_entry.id   811e24650cdbf7f3e33b257791f5c4f7
#
_cell.length_a   1.000
_cell.length_b   1.000
_cell.length_c   1.000
_cell.angle_alpha   90.00
_cell.angle_beta   90.00
_cell.angle_gamma   90.00
#
_symmetry.space_group_name_H-M   'P 1'
#
loop_
_entity.id
_entity.type
_entity.pdbx_description
1 polymer ?
#
loop_
_entity_poly.entity_id
_entity_poly.type
_entity_poly.pdbx_seq_one_letter_code
_entity_poly.pdbx_strand_id
1 'polypeptide(L)'
;GEVLTDLAEKNTKEYFANHEPMNHSEDIKERYSYIEEGKKMDVDRLPEKLKYAKFTGKRIKNFSHVYKRLHRLKPSMTLVPGHNAFPVHPYLNRLITNREAARIQTFPDDLIFQGSSKEQCTQIGNAFPPLMAQKIGEMIIKATKNDWKPGTESKLAKYSYLDKWYMEK
;
A
#
# COMPACT_ATOMS: atom_id res chain seq x y z
N GLY A 1 -1.42 5.10 9.62
CA GLY A 1 -2.12 4.14 10.48
C GLY A 1 -3.61 4.39 10.51
N GLU A 2 -4.03 5.61 10.75
CA GLU A 2 -5.45 5.99 10.91
C GLU A 2 -6.34 5.63 9.71
N VAL A 3 -5.80 5.71 8.50
CA VAL A 3 -6.51 5.41 7.25
C VAL A 3 -7.03 3.97 7.16
N LEU A 4 -6.43 3.04 7.89
CA LEU A 4 -6.75 1.62 7.82
C LEU A 4 -7.37 1.04 9.10
N THR A 5 -7.46 1.81 10.19
CA THR A 5 -7.85 1.28 11.51
C THR A 5 -9.28 0.76 11.51
N ASP A 6 -10.22 1.55 11.02
CA ASP A 6 -11.64 1.17 10.95
C ASP A 6 -11.91 0.02 9.97
N LEU A 7 -11.13 -0.07 8.87
CA LEU A 7 -11.22 -1.19 7.94
C LEU A 7 -10.68 -2.49 8.53
N ALA A 8 -9.66 -2.42 9.38
CA ALA A 8 -9.12 -3.59 10.05
C ALA A 8 -10.11 -4.19 11.06
N GLU A 9 -10.89 -3.35 11.73
CA GLU A 9 -11.92 -3.75 12.69
C GLU A 9 -13.18 -4.29 12.01
N LYS A 10 -13.54 -3.70 10.86
CA LYS A 10 -14.73 -4.06 10.07
C LYS A 10 -14.35 -4.91 8.86
N ASN A 11 -13.87 -6.11 9.10
CA ASN A 11 -13.28 -6.98 8.07
C ASN A 11 -14.33 -7.65 7.16
N THR A 12 -15.37 -6.95 6.70
CA THR A 12 -16.43 -7.53 5.89
C THR A 12 -16.84 -6.66 4.71
N LYS A 13 -17.22 -7.31 3.59
CA LYS A 13 -17.89 -6.71 2.43
C LYS A 13 -19.10 -5.85 2.78
N GLU A 14 -19.72 -6.15 3.91
CA GLU A 14 -20.99 -5.58 4.34
C GLU A 14 -20.90 -4.07 4.54
N TYR A 15 -19.73 -3.57 4.94
CA TYR A 15 -19.52 -2.16 5.25
C TYR A 15 -18.85 -1.35 4.15
N PHE A 16 -17.93 -1.98 3.38
CA PHE A 16 -17.17 -1.29 2.35
C PHE A 16 -17.01 -2.15 1.10
N ALA A 17 -17.37 -1.60 -0.06
CA ALA A 17 -17.10 -2.23 -1.34
C ALA A 17 -15.60 -2.43 -1.58
N ASN A 18 -15.22 -3.53 -2.24
CA ASN A 18 -13.84 -3.90 -2.53
C ASN A 18 -12.97 -4.23 -1.29
N HIS A 19 -13.61 -4.51 -0.14
CA HIS A 19 -12.93 -4.82 1.11
C HIS A 19 -12.92 -6.32 1.43
N GLU A 20 -12.56 -7.12 0.45
CA GLU A 20 -12.39 -8.57 0.63
C GLU A 20 -10.92 -8.91 0.84
N PRO A 21 -10.55 -9.49 2.01
CA PRO A 21 -9.22 -10.02 2.19
C PRO A 21 -8.95 -11.16 1.23
N MET A 22 -7.74 -11.18 0.68
CA MET A 22 -7.28 -12.30 -0.12
C MET A 22 -7.16 -13.55 0.76
N ASN A 23 -7.72 -14.66 0.28
CA ASN A 23 -7.64 -15.92 1.01
C ASN A 23 -6.27 -16.59 0.77
N HIS A 24 -5.38 -16.47 1.73
CA HIS A 24 -4.08 -17.13 1.75
C HIS A 24 -4.13 -18.40 2.59
N SER A 25 -3.29 -19.39 2.23
CA SER A 25 -3.06 -20.57 3.06
C SER A 25 -2.48 -20.20 4.41
N GLU A 26 -2.68 -21.03 5.42
CA GLU A 26 -2.17 -20.80 6.77
C GLU A 26 -0.64 -20.65 6.80
N ASP A 27 0.09 -21.41 5.97
CA ASP A 27 1.55 -21.27 5.83
C ASP A 27 1.96 -19.85 5.38
N ILE A 28 1.17 -19.22 4.49
CA ILE A 28 1.44 -17.86 4.02
C ILE A 28 1.12 -16.86 5.12
N LYS A 29 0.00 -17.02 5.82
CA LYS A 29 -0.36 -16.18 6.96
C LYS A 29 0.67 -16.29 8.09
N GLU A 30 1.16 -17.52 8.35
CA GLU A 30 2.22 -17.75 9.31
C GLU A 30 3.53 -17.05 8.89
N ARG A 31 3.90 -17.06 7.60
CA ARG A 31 5.05 -16.27 7.11
C ARG A 31 4.88 -14.78 7.34
N TYR A 32 3.67 -14.24 7.17
CA TYR A 32 3.44 -12.83 7.44
C TYR A 32 3.70 -12.46 8.90
N SER A 33 3.45 -13.34 9.87
CA SER A 33 3.70 -13.06 11.27
C SER A 33 5.19 -12.82 11.61
N TYR A 34 6.10 -13.33 10.78
CA TYR A 34 7.54 -13.10 10.92
C TYR A 34 8.03 -11.80 10.29
N ILE A 35 7.16 -11.02 9.64
CA ILE A 35 7.53 -9.75 9.05
C ILE A 35 7.25 -8.63 10.05
N GLU A 36 8.29 -8.05 10.58
CA GLU A 36 8.20 -6.88 11.45
C GLU A 36 7.60 -5.68 10.72
N GLU A 37 6.96 -4.77 11.46
CA GLU A 37 6.37 -3.55 10.91
C GLU A 37 7.43 -2.69 10.20
N GLY A 38 7.13 -2.32 8.94
CA GLY A 38 8.04 -1.56 8.08
C GLY A 38 9.18 -2.36 7.46
N LYS A 39 9.29 -3.66 7.76
CA LYS A 39 10.37 -4.53 7.25
C LYS A 39 9.90 -5.39 6.08
N LYS A 40 10.87 -5.93 5.37
CA LYS A 40 10.69 -7.00 4.38
C LYS A 40 10.80 -8.36 5.08
N MET A 41 10.17 -9.37 4.47
CA MET A 41 10.39 -10.74 4.88
C MET A 41 11.85 -11.14 4.65
N ASP A 42 12.45 -11.70 5.68
CA ASP A 42 13.75 -12.34 5.61
C ASP A 42 13.54 -13.86 5.69
N VAL A 43 13.76 -14.54 4.58
CA VAL A 43 13.54 -15.99 4.47
C VAL A 43 14.46 -16.78 5.42
N ASP A 44 15.65 -16.26 5.71
CA ASP A 44 16.61 -16.95 6.57
C ASP A 44 16.17 -16.96 8.04
N ARG A 45 15.33 -15.99 8.44
CA ARG A 45 14.72 -15.93 9.78
C ARG A 45 13.47 -16.78 9.94
N LEU A 46 12.92 -17.33 8.86
CA LEU A 46 11.74 -18.20 8.94
C LEU A 46 12.11 -19.56 9.55
N PRO A 47 11.18 -20.21 10.25
CA PRO A 47 11.28 -21.63 10.58
C PRO A 47 11.49 -22.47 9.33
N GLU A 48 12.24 -23.57 9.43
CA GLU A 48 12.64 -24.38 8.27
C GLU A 48 11.43 -24.82 7.44
N LYS A 49 10.33 -25.25 8.08
CA LYS A 49 9.07 -25.62 7.42
C LYS A 49 8.48 -24.55 6.52
N LEU A 50 8.75 -23.26 6.80
CA LEU A 50 8.20 -22.11 6.08
C LEU A 50 9.12 -21.58 4.99
N LYS A 51 10.36 -22.04 4.90
CA LYS A 51 11.34 -21.64 3.88
C LYS A 51 11.03 -22.21 2.50
N TYR A 52 10.16 -23.20 2.44
CA TYR A 52 9.83 -23.91 1.20
C TYR A 52 8.36 -23.75 0.81
N ALA A 53 8.11 -23.69 -0.49
CA ALA A 53 6.76 -23.62 -1.02
C ALA A 53 6.11 -25.01 -0.93
N LYS A 54 4.93 -25.09 -0.29
CA LYS A 54 4.22 -26.33 -0.01
C LYS A 54 3.99 -27.22 -1.24
N PHE A 55 3.65 -26.61 -2.37
CA PHE A 55 3.31 -27.36 -3.60
C PHE A 55 4.52 -27.73 -4.46
N THR A 56 5.60 -26.98 -4.40
CA THR A 56 6.75 -27.17 -5.29
C THR A 56 7.98 -27.70 -4.55
N GLY A 57 7.98 -27.69 -3.23
CA GLY A 57 9.16 -28.04 -2.41
C GLY A 57 10.34 -27.09 -2.63
N LYS A 58 10.21 -26.06 -3.46
CA LYS A 58 11.30 -25.13 -3.74
C LYS A 58 11.44 -24.10 -2.61
N ARG A 59 12.70 -23.79 -2.28
CA ARG A 59 13.00 -22.71 -1.34
C ARG A 59 12.46 -21.40 -1.88
N ILE A 60 11.71 -20.67 -1.06
CA ILE A 60 11.21 -19.35 -1.43
C ILE A 60 12.37 -18.33 -1.47
N LYS A 61 12.24 -17.33 -2.33
CA LYS A 61 13.24 -16.28 -2.52
C LYS A 61 12.85 -15.03 -1.75
N ASN A 62 13.84 -14.23 -1.37
CA ASN A 62 13.60 -12.87 -0.91
C ASN A 62 13.17 -11.99 -2.09
N PHE A 63 11.90 -11.56 -2.10
CA PHE A 63 11.39 -10.69 -3.15
C PHE A 63 11.58 -9.21 -2.75
N SER A 64 11.96 -8.38 -3.72
CA SER A 64 12.19 -6.95 -3.47
C SER A 64 10.91 -6.15 -3.20
N HIS A 65 9.79 -6.57 -3.79
CA HIS A 65 8.51 -5.81 -3.77
C HIS A 65 7.40 -6.50 -2.99
N VAL A 66 7.42 -7.82 -2.90
CA VAL A 66 6.41 -8.64 -2.23
C VAL A 66 6.85 -8.93 -0.80
N TYR A 67 5.92 -9.24 0.09
CA TYR A 67 6.20 -9.56 1.48
C TYR A 67 6.94 -8.46 2.25
N LYS A 68 6.51 -7.22 2.07
CA LYS A 68 6.90 -6.10 2.92
C LYS A 68 5.70 -5.65 3.73
N ARG A 69 5.85 -5.55 5.05
CA ARG A 69 4.81 -5.03 5.93
C ARG A 69 4.84 -3.51 5.93
N LEU A 70 3.68 -2.88 5.80
CA LEU A 70 3.55 -1.44 5.98
C LEU A 70 3.91 -1.03 7.42
N HIS A 71 4.26 0.23 7.59
CA HIS A 71 4.47 0.84 8.89
C HIS A 71 3.34 1.84 9.16
N ARG A 72 2.68 1.73 10.33
CA ARG A 72 1.50 2.55 10.67
C ARG A 72 1.76 4.05 10.72
N LEU A 73 2.98 4.47 11.01
CA LEU A 73 3.36 5.88 11.17
C LEU A 73 4.25 6.40 10.04
N LYS A 74 4.46 5.64 8.97
CA LYS A 74 5.28 6.07 7.83
C LYS A 74 4.45 6.09 6.55
N PRO A 75 4.85 6.88 5.54
CA PRO A 75 4.24 6.80 4.21
C PRO A 75 4.29 5.40 3.64
N SER A 76 3.26 5.04 2.88
CA SER A 76 3.25 3.77 2.16
C SER A 76 4.34 3.72 1.10
N MET A 77 4.82 2.53 0.82
CA MET A 77 5.58 2.28 -0.39
C MET A 77 4.69 2.44 -1.63
N THR A 78 5.30 2.59 -2.80
CA THR A 78 4.57 2.56 -4.09
C THR A 78 3.78 1.27 -4.21
N LEU A 79 2.48 1.39 -4.49
CA LEU A 79 1.62 0.26 -4.78
C LEU A 79 1.85 -0.17 -6.23
N VAL A 80 2.22 -1.43 -6.42
CA VAL A 80 2.47 -1.99 -7.76
C VAL A 80 1.23 -2.76 -8.20
N PRO A 81 0.75 -2.58 -9.45
CA PRO A 81 -0.36 -3.35 -9.96
C PRO A 81 0.00 -4.83 -10.08
N GLY A 82 -0.95 -5.70 -9.75
CA GLY A 82 -0.79 -7.12 -9.91
C GLY A 82 -1.34 -7.95 -8.74
N HIS A 83 -1.71 -9.19 -9.07
CA HIS A 83 -2.19 -10.14 -8.07
C HIS A 83 -1.06 -10.47 -7.07
N ASN A 84 -1.32 -10.40 -5.79
CA ASN A 84 -0.35 -10.57 -4.71
C ASN A 84 0.77 -9.51 -4.65
N ALA A 85 0.64 -8.37 -5.34
CA ALA A 85 1.66 -7.33 -5.34
C ALA A 85 1.50 -6.32 -4.20
N PHE A 86 0.36 -6.30 -3.52
CA PHE A 86 0.12 -5.40 -2.41
C PHE A 86 0.92 -5.77 -1.17
N PRO A 87 1.31 -4.79 -0.36
CA PRO A 87 2.06 -5.02 0.87
C PRO A 87 1.23 -5.73 1.95
N VAL A 88 1.93 -6.26 2.95
CA VAL A 88 1.31 -6.82 4.15
C VAL A 88 0.76 -5.68 5.02
N HIS A 89 -0.42 -5.89 5.56
CA HIS A 89 -1.09 -4.95 6.47
C HIS A 89 -0.19 -4.62 7.68
N PRO A 90 -0.21 -3.40 8.24
CA PRO A 90 0.71 -2.99 9.32
C PRO A 90 0.68 -3.92 10.53
N TYR A 91 -0.48 -4.39 10.95
CA TYR A 91 -0.67 -5.21 12.16
C TYR A 91 -1.49 -6.49 11.95
N LEU A 92 -2.05 -6.74 10.77
CA LEU A 92 -2.72 -7.99 10.44
C LEU A 92 -1.81 -8.90 9.58
N ASN A 93 -1.92 -10.21 9.76
CA ASN A 93 -1.13 -11.18 8.99
C ASN A 93 -1.80 -11.54 7.67
N ARG A 94 -2.08 -10.51 6.86
CA ARG A 94 -2.62 -10.60 5.50
C ARG A 94 -2.11 -9.45 4.64
N LEU A 95 -2.27 -9.55 3.34
CA LEU A 95 -2.10 -8.39 2.46
C LEU A 95 -3.22 -7.37 2.72
N ILE A 96 -2.97 -6.12 2.37
CA ILE A 96 -4.03 -5.11 2.34
C ILE A 96 -5.07 -5.47 1.27
N THR A 97 -6.32 -5.12 1.52
CA THR A 97 -7.42 -5.29 0.57
C THR A 97 -7.37 -4.23 -0.53
N ASN A 98 -8.17 -4.41 -1.58
CA ASN A 98 -8.31 -3.40 -2.62
C ASN A 98 -8.85 -2.06 -2.06
N ARG A 99 -9.77 -2.08 -1.11
CA ARG A 99 -10.27 -0.88 -0.44
C ARG A 99 -9.19 -0.17 0.38
N GLU A 100 -8.41 -0.92 1.14
CA GLU A 100 -7.28 -0.38 1.90
C GLU A 100 -6.23 0.25 0.98
N ALA A 101 -5.92 -0.41 -0.14
CA ALA A 101 -5.03 0.13 -1.16
C ALA A 101 -5.60 1.40 -1.81
N ALA A 102 -6.90 1.43 -2.12
CA ALA A 102 -7.58 2.60 -2.66
C ALA A 102 -7.50 3.81 -1.71
N ARG A 103 -7.72 3.59 -0.41
CA ARG A 103 -7.57 4.66 0.61
C ARG A 103 -6.12 5.17 0.70
N ILE A 104 -5.12 4.29 0.62
CA ILE A 104 -3.71 4.71 0.55
C ILE A 104 -3.44 5.57 -0.68
N GLN A 105 -4.08 5.26 -1.81
CA GLN A 105 -4.06 6.05 -3.04
C GLN A 105 -5.00 7.27 -2.98
N THR A 106 -5.62 7.54 -1.84
CA THR A 106 -6.52 8.68 -1.63
C THR A 106 -7.84 8.64 -2.41
N PHE A 107 -8.29 7.47 -2.84
CA PHE A 107 -9.62 7.32 -3.39
C PHE A 107 -10.68 7.39 -2.28
N PRO A 108 -11.83 8.02 -2.54
CA PRO A 108 -12.95 8.05 -1.59
C PRO A 108 -13.64 6.68 -1.50
N ASP A 109 -14.30 6.40 -0.38
CA ASP A 109 -14.90 5.10 -0.10
C ASP A 109 -16.15 4.78 -0.93
N ASP A 110 -16.81 5.79 -1.44
CA ASP A 110 -17.98 5.66 -2.33
C ASP A 110 -17.60 5.27 -3.77
N LEU A 111 -16.32 5.40 -4.16
CA LEU A 111 -15.86 4.92 -5.44
C LEU A 111 -15.72 3.40 -5.42
N ILE A 112 -16.52 2.71 -6.25
CA ILE A 112 -16.52 1.26 -6.36
C ILE A 112 -15.74 0.84 -7.60
N PHE A 113 -14.65 0.07 -7.40
CA PHE A 113 -13.89 -0.54 -8.50
C PHE A 113 -14.63 -1.77 -9.00
N GLN A 114 -14.77 -1.89 -10.32
CA GLN A 114 -15.49 -2.98 -10.97
C GLN A 114 -14.54 -4.10 -11.42
N GLY A 115 -15.11 -5.25 -11.70
CA GLY A 115 -14.39 -6.41 -12.20
C GLY A 115 -13.86 -7.32 -11.08
N SER A 116 -13.01 -8.26 -11.46
CA SER A 116 -12.37 -9.20 -10.53
C SER A 116 -11.42 -8.49 -9.57
N SER A 117 -11.15 -9.09 -8.42
CA SER A 117 -10.19 -8.54 -7.44
C SER A 117 -8.82 -8.22 -8.05
N LYS A 118 -8.37 -9.01 -9.04
CA LYS A 118 -7.12 -8.76 -9.78
C LYS A 118 -7.21 -7.49 -10.64
N GLU A 119 -8.33 -7.29 -11.34
CA GLU A 119 -8.56 -6.10 -12.16
C GLU A 119 -8.66 -4.85 -11.31
N GLN A 120 -9.38 -4.92 -10.19
CA GLN A 120 -9.44 -3.83 -9.20
C GLN A 120 -8.04 -3.46 -8.67
N CYS A 121 -7.23 -4.46 -8.30
CA CYS A 121 -5.85 -4.26 -7.87
C CYS A 121 -5.02 -3.56 -8.97
N THR A 122 -5.22 -3.93 -10.23
CA THR A 122 -4.52 -3.31 -11.37
C THR A 122 -4.97 -1.86 -11.58
N GLN A 123 -6.27 -1.59 -11.48
CA GLN A 123 -6.82 -0.23 -11.57
C GLN A 123 -6.21 0.67 -10.49
N ILE A 124 -6.23 0.23 -9.24
CA ILE A 124 -5.70 0.99 -8.10
C ILE A 124 -4.20 1.21 -8.22
N GLY A 125 -3.44 0.16 -8.57
CA GLY A 125 -1.98 0.24 -8.68
C GLY A 125 -1.49 1.12 -9.83
N ASN A 126 -2.25 1.23 -10.93
CA ASN A 126 -1.95 2.11 -12.07
C ASN A 126 -2.48 3.54 -11.89
N ALA A 127 -3.31 3.78 -10.90
CA ALA A 127 -3.94 5.07 -10.71
C ALA A 127 -2.96 6.12 -10.18
N PHE A 128 -3.19 7.36 -10.60
CA PHE A 128 -2.59 8.52 -9.96
C PHE A 128 -3.46 8.96 -8.77
N PRO A 129 -2.89 9.23 -7.58
CA PRO A 129 -3.68 9.56 -6.40
C PRO A 129 -4.57 10.79 -6.60
N PRO A 130 -5.91 10.71 -6.39
CA PRO A 130 -6.85 11.80 -6.66
C PRO A 130 -6.50 13.11 -5.96
N LEU A 131 -6.11 13.08 -4.67
CA LEU A 131 -5.74 14.30 -3.96
C LEU A 131 -4.47 14.95 -4.53
N MET A 132 -3.53 14.16 -5.03
CA MET A 132 -2.35 14.69 -5.69
C MET A 132 -2.70 15.29 -7.06
N ALA A 133 -3.57 14.64 -7.83
CA ALA A 133 -4.10 15.17 -9.09
C ALA A 133 -4.82 16.50 -8.88
N GLN A 134 -5.65 16.59 -7.84
CA GLN A 134 -6.33 17.84 -7.47
C GLN A 134 -5.33 18.96 -7.18
N LYS A 135 -4.29 18.70 -6.40
CA LYS A 135 -3.28 19.72 -6.07
C LYS A 135 -2.52 20.20 -7.29
N ILE A 136 -2.17 19.30 -8.19
CA ILE A 136 -1.52 19.67 -9.45
C ILE A 136 -2.49 20.50 -10.32
N GLY A 137 -3.75 20.09 -10.43
CA GLY A 137 -4.78 20.84 -11.14
C GLY A 137 -4.97 22.27 -10.60
N GLU A 138 -5.04 22.42 -9.26
CA GLU A 138 -5.11 23.73 -8.61
C GLU A 138 -3.89 24.62 -8.96
N MET A 139 -2.69 24.04 -9.00
CA MET A 139 -1.47 24.75 -9.39
C MET A 139 -1.51 25.19 -10.86
N ILE A 140 -1.95 24.33 -11.76
CA ILE A 140 -2.10 24.65 -13.19
C ILE A 140 -3.09 25.80 -13.38
N ILE A 141 -4.26 25.74 -12.73
CA ILE A 141 -5.28 26.77 -12.80
C ILE A 141 -4.72 28.13 -12.31
N LYS A 142 -3.97 28.13 -11.22
CA LYS A 142 -3.31 29.35 -10.72
C LYS A 142 -2.29 29.90 -11.72
N ALA A 143 -1.49 29.05 -12.31
CA ALA A 143 -0.49 29.44 -13.31
C ALA A 143 -1.16 30.04 -14.57
N THR A 144 -2.26 29.44 -15.06
CA THR A 144 -2.97 29.92 -16.26
C THR A 144 -3.72 31.23 -16.03
N LYS A 145 -4.10 31.54 -14.79
CA LYS A 145 -4.74 32.82 -14.40
C LYS A 145 -3.73 33.92 -14.09
N ASN A 146 -2.45 33.74 -14.36
CA ASN A 146 -1.34 34.63 -13.98
C ASN A 146 -1.23 34.94 -12.48
N ASP A 147 -1.86 34.15 -11.64
CA ASP A 147 -1.76 34.26 -10.18
C ASP A 147 -0.48 33.59 -9.64
N TRP A 148 0.25 32.93 -10.53
CA TRP A 148 1.47 32.21 -10.17
C TRP A 148 2.69 33.13 -10.27
N LYS A 149 3.42 33.28 -9.17
CA LYS A 149 4.70 33.98 -9.12
C LYS A 149 5.83 32.97 -8.96
N PRO A 150 6.75 32.84 -9.94
CA PRO A 150 7.92 31.95 -9.82
C PRO A 150 8.73 32.32 -8.56
N GLY A 151 9.10 31.34 -7.79
CA GLY A 151 9.96 31.51 -6.60
C GLY A 151 9.28 31.94 -5.31
N THR A 152 7.94 32.08 -5.31
CA THR A 152 7.23 32.33 -4.03
C THR A 152 6.99 31.09 -3.21
N GLU A 153 7.61 30.13 -3.55
CA GLU A 153 7.72 29.12 -3.14
C GLU A 153 7.83 28.20 -2.78
N SER A 154 8.37 27.82 -2.56
CA SER A 154 8.60 26.48 -2.06
C SER A 154 8.23 26.41 -0.59
N LYS A 155 6.99 26.54 -0.30
CA LYS A 155 6.36 25.96 0.89
C LYS A 155 6.42 24.42 0.88
N LEU A 156 6.99 23.80 -0.15
CA LEU A 156 7.48 22.42 -0.16
C LEU A 156 8.59 22.21 0.89
N ALA A 157 9.31 23.26 1.30
CA ALA A 157 10.22 23.22 2.44
C ALA A 157 9.52 22.89 3.79
N LYS A 158 8.20 23.03 3.88
CA LYS A 158 7.42 22.51 5.03
C LYS A 158 7.29 20.99 5.06
N TYR A 159 7.63 20.32 3.98
CA TYR A 159 7.69 18.85 3.92
C TYR A 159 9.13 18.33 4.09
N SER A 160 9.93 19.05 4.88
CA SER A 160 11.32 18.66 5.25
C SER A 160 11.42 17.29 5.94
N TYR A 161 10.29 16.71 6.38
CA TYR A 161 10.26 15.32 6.82
C TYR A 161 10.53 14.33 5.68
N LEU A 162 10.31 14.73 4.41
CA LEU A 162 10.66 13.90 3.24
C LEU A 162 12.19 13.89 3.04
N ASP A 163 12.88 15.01 3.29
CA ASP A 163 14.33 15.09 3.16
C ASP A 163 15.03 14.22 4.21
N LYS A 164 14.54 14.21 5.44
CA LYS A 164 15.03 13.29 6.47
C LYS A 164 14.83 11.82 6.10
N TRP A 165 13.74 11.49 5.42
CA TRP A 165 13.44 10.12 5.04
C TRP A 165 14.35 9.61 3.91
N TYR A 166 14.82 10.50 3.02
CA TYR A 166 15.77 10.16 1.95
C TYR A 166 17.22 10.07 2.42
N MET A 167 17.58 10.79 3.50
CA MET A 167 18.96 10.85 4.00
C MET A 167 19.32 9.71 4.98
N GLU A 168 18.34 8.96 5.46
CA GLU A 168 18.54 7.81 6.38
C GLU A 168 18.59 6.44 5.66
N LYS A 169 19.06 6.39 4.41
CA LYS A 169 19.26 5.14 3.66
C LYS A 169 20.72 4.75 3.60
#